data_b9d2d0715241bf3915fa39c9b0271599
#
_entry.id   b9d2d0715241bf3915fa39c9b0271599
#
_cell.length_a   1.000
_cell.length_b   1.000
_cell.length_c   1.000
_cell.angle_alpha   90.00
_cell.angle_beta   90.00
_cell.angle_gamma   90.00
#
_symmetry.space_group_name_H-M   'P 1'
#
loop_
_entity.id
_entity.type
_entity.pdbx_description
1 polymer ?
#
loop_
_entity_poly.entity_id
_entity_poly.type
_entity_poly.pdbx_seq_one_letter_code
_entity_poly.pdbx_strand_id
1 'polypeptide(L)'
;MDWIVNLFTNTESVAHIALLYAIVIAIGVYLGKIKIGGISLGVTFVLFAGILAGHVGFTGPKEILTFVQDFGLILFVFMIGLQVGPGFFESFKKGGVTLNMLSASAILLNILVMFGCYYLFFDTSNPNNLPMMVGTLYGAVTNTPGLGAANEALLSVFPNGAPSIANGYVCAYPLGVVGI
;
A
#
# COMPACT_ATOMS: atom_id res chain seq x y z
N MET A 1 -19.67 32.65 6.07
CA MET A 1 -19.59 31.38 5.31
C MET A 1 -18.22 31.14 4.66
N ASP A 2 -17.31 32.07 4.78
CA ASP A 2 -15.98 32.03 4.13
C ASP A 2 -15.08 30.86 4.60
N TRP A 3 -15.27 30.41 5.85
CA TRP A 3 -14.51 29.27 6.37
C TRP A 3 -14.86 27.94 5.66
N ILE A 4 -16.13 27.74 5.25
CA ILE A 4 -16.52 26.54 4.49
C ILE A 4 -15.89 26.58 3.10
N VAL A 5 -15.96 27.74 2.44
CA VAL A 5 -15.32 27.93 1.14
C VAL A 5 -13.82 27.65 1.25
N ASN A 6 -13.16 28.22 2.26
CA ASN A 6 -11.73 28.02 2.51
C ASN A 6 -11.38 26.55 2.77
N LEU A 7 -12.26 25.81 3.45
CA LEU A 7 -12.08 24.38 3.70
C LEU A 7 -12.01 23.54 2.40
N PHE A 8 -12.73 23.96 1.36
CA PHE A 8 -12.75 23.25 0.07
C PHE A 8 -11.77 23.81 -0.96
N THR A 9 -11.32 25.04 -0.82
CA THR A 9 -10.50 25.72 -1.84
C THR A 9 -9.04 25.94 -1.45
N ASN A 10 -8.73 25.98 -0.15
CA ASN A 10 -7.38 26.25 0.32
C ASN A 10 -6.56 24.95 0.43
N THR A 11 -5.88 24.59 -0.65
CA THR A 11 -5.05 23.38 -0.76
C THR A 11 -3.85 23.35 0.19
N GLU A 12 -3.43 24.49 0.73
CA GLU A 12 -2.34 24.59 1.70
C GLU A 12 -2.79 24.32 3.16
N SER A 13 -4.11 24.27 3.39
CA SER A 13 -4.65 24.10 4.74
C SER A 13 -4.63 22.63 5.18
N VAL A 14 -4.12 22.38 6.40
CA VAL A 14 -4.18 21.06 7.05
C VAL A 14 -5.63 20.56 7.15
N ALA A 15 -6.59 21.46 7.41
CA ALA A 15 -8.01 21.13 7.49
C ALA A 15 -8.57 20.64 6.14
N HIS A 16 -8.16 21.26 5.04
CA HIS A 16 -8.51 20.82 3.68
C HIS A 16 -7.99 19.40 3.42
N ILE A 17 -6.71 19.15 3.71
CA ILE A 17 -6.08 17.84 3.51
C ILE A 17 -6.76 16.78 4.37
N ALA A 18 -7.03 17.08 5.65
CA ALA A 18 -7.75 16.16 6.54
C ALA A 18 -9.15 15.82 6.01
N LEU A 19 -9.87 16.80 5.48
CA LEU A 19 -11.18 16.60 4.85
C LEU A 19 -11.06 15.70 3.61
N LEU A 20 -10.08 15.94 2.74
CA LEU A 20 -9.83 15.10 1.55
C LEU A 20 -9.55 13.67 1.93
N TYR A 21 -8.65 13.43 2.89
CA TYR A 21 -8.37 12.08 3.38
C TYR A 21 -9.62 11.42 3.94
N ALA A 22 -10.42 12.15 4.75
CA ALA A 22 -11.67 11.62 5.31
C ALA A 22 -12.65 11.18 4.20
N ILE A 23 -12.80 12.00 3.15
CA ILE A 23 -13.68 11.69 2.01
C ILE A 23 -13.15 10.48 1.23
N VAL A 24 -11.86 10.46 0.90
CA VAL A 24 -11.23 9.36 0.15
C VAL A 24 -11.34 8.04 0.93
N ILE A 25 -11.06 8.07 2.24
CA ILE A 25 -11.19 6.89 3.10
C ILE A 25 -12.65 6.43 3.16
N ALA A 26 -13.59 7.35 3.37
CA ALA A 26 -15.02 7.01 3.46
C ALA A 26 -15.53 6.38 2.17
N ILE A 27 -15.20 6.97 1.02
CA ILE A 27 -15.57 6.43 -0.31
C ILE A 27 -14.90 5.07 -0.52
N GLY A 28 -13.60 4.96 -0.25
CA GLY A 28 -12.84 3.72 -0.43
C GLY A 28 -13.37 2.58 0.43
N VAL A 29 -13.65 2.84 1.71
CA VAL A 29 -14.23 1.84 2.62
C VAL A 29 -15.65 1.45 2.20
N TYR A 30 -16.45 2.40 1.75
CA TYR A 30 -17.81 2.13 1.26
C TYR A 30 -17.78 1.25 0.01
N LEU A 31 -16.99 1.61 -0.98
CA LEU A 31 -16.81 0.85 -2.22
C LEU A 31 -16.18 -0.53 -1.95
N GLY A 32 -15.25 -0.60 -1.00
CA GLY A 32 -14.60 -1.86 -0.61
C GLY A 32 -15.56 -2.91 -0.01
N LYS A 33 -16.75 -2.51 0.45
CA LYS A 33 -17.80 -3.42 0.92
C LYS A 33 -18.61 -4.06 -0.22
N ILE A 34 -18.52 -3.50 -1.43
CA ILE A 34 -19.24 -4.02 -2.59
C ILE A 34 -18.58 -5.33 -3.01
N LYS A 35 -19.37 -6.38 -3.11
CA LYS A 35 -18.93 -7.69 -3.61
C LYS A 35 -19.25 -7.82 -5.09
N ILE A 36 -18.24 -8.07 -5.89
CA ILE A 36 -18.40 -8.35 -7.32
C ILE A 36 -18.04 -9.81 -7.56
N GLY A 37 -19.00 -10.61 -7.99
CA GLY A 37 -18.79 -12.05 -8.18
C GLY A 37 -18.43 -12.82 -6.90
N GLY A 38 -18.85 -12.30 -5.72
CA GLY A 38 -18.52 -12.90 -4.42
C GLY A 38 -17.19 -12.42 -3.81
N ILE A 39 -16.37 -11.69 -4.55
CA ILE A 39 -15.07 -11.16 -4.14
C ILE A 39 -15.22 -9.71 -3.70
N SER A 40 -14.63 -9.35 -2.57
CA SER A 40 -14.58 -7.98 -2.07
C SER A 40 -13.11 -7.50 -2.04
N LEU A 41 -12.84 -6.34 -2.61
CA LEU A 41 -11.51 -5.71 -2.57
C LEU A 41 -11.17 -5.13 -1.17
N GLY A 42 -12.14 -5.10 -0.27
CA GLY A 42 -11.95 -4.67 1.11
C GLY A 42 -11.41 -3.25 1.25
N VAL A 43 -10.64 -3.03 2.32
CA VAL A 43 -10.05 -1.71 2.65
C VAL A 43 -9.06 -1.22 1.59
N THR A 44 -8.53 -2.10 0.76
CA THR A 44 -7.58 -1.73 -0.31
C THR A 44 -8.24 -0.82 -1.36
N PHE A 45 -9.56 -0.81 -1.43
CA PHE A 45 -10.27 0.13 -2.30
C PHE A 45 -9.98 1.59 -1.95
N VAL A 46 -9.54 1.88 -0.72
CA VAL A 46 -9.08 3.22 -0.31
C VAL A 46 -7.87 3.67 -1.15
N LEU A 47 -6.95 2.76 -1.47
CA LEU A 47 -5.83 3.06 -2.35
C LEU A 47 -6.31 3.50 -3.75
N PHE A 48 -7.25 2.75 -4.34
CA PHE A 48 -7.80 3.09 -5.66
C PHE A 48 -8.57 4.41 -5.64
N ALA A 49 -9.34 4.66 -4.57
CA ALA A 49 -10.00 5.96 -4.37
C ALA A 49 -8.99 7.11 -4.24
N GLY A 50 -7.86 6.88 -3.55
CA GLY A 50 -6.77 7.86 -3.43
C GLY A 50 -6.10 8.15 -4.76
N ILE A 51 -5.82 7.12 -5.57
CA ILE A 51 -5.24 7.28 -6.91
C ILE A 51 -6.20 8.09 -7.81
N LEU A 52 -7.48 7.78 -7.76
CA LEU A 52 -8.49 8.51 -8.53
C LEU A 52 -8.56 9.97 -8.08
N ALA A 53 -8.55 10.22 -6.77
CA ALA A 53 -8.54 11.58 -6.22
C ALA A 53 -7.30 12.36 -6.68
N GLY A 54 -6.12 11.75 -6.62
CA GLY A 54 -4.88 12.36 -7.15
C GLY A 54 -4.96 12.63 -8.65
N HIS A 55 -5.56 11.74 -9.44
CA HIS A 55 -5.76 11.94 -10.89
C HIS A 55 -6.71 13.10 -11.19
N VAL A 56 -7.73 13.33 -10.38
CA VAL A 56 -8.67 14.45 -10.50
C VAL A 56 -8.03 15.77 -10.05
N GLY A 57 -6.80 15.74 -9.50
CA GLY A 57 -6.04 16.92 -9.12
C GLY A 57 -6.08 17.27 -7.64
N PHE A 58 -6.56 16.37 -6.79
CA PHE A 58 -6.44 16.56 -5.35
C PHE A 58 -4.99 16.40 -4.91
N THR A 59 -4.37 17.51 -4.54
CA THR A 59 -2.98 17.60 -4.09
C THR A 59 -2.89 18.43 -2.81
N GLY A 60 -1.73 18.40 -2.16
CA GLY A 60 -1.45 19.21 -0.99
C GLY A 60 0.06 19.39 -0.79
N PRO A 61 0.49 20.20 0.19
CA PRO A 61 1.90 20.36 0.53
C PRO A 61 2.57 19.02 0.82
N LYS A 62 3.70 18.81 0.18
CA LYS A 62 4.44 17.53 0.27
C LYS A 62 4.75 17.15 1.72
N GLU A 63 5.11 18.13 2.53
CA GLU A 63 5.46 17.93 3.94
C GLU A 63 4.30 17.35 4.75
N ILE A 64 3.07 17.85 4.51
CA ILE A 64 1.88 17.36 5.20
C ILE A 64 1.51 15.97 4.70
N LEU A 65 1.58 15.72 3.39
CA LEU A 65 1.30 14.42 2.80
C LEU A 65 2.28 13.36 3.30
N THR A 66 3.59 13.68 3.35
CA THR A 66 4.62 12.79 3.88
C THR A 66 4.38 12.51 5.37
N PHE A 67 4.10 13.54 6.17
CA PHE A 67 3.78 13.34 7.59
C PHE A 67 2.59 12.39 7.80
N VAL A 68 1.50 12.56 7.04
CA VAL A 68 0.32 11.69 7.15
C VAL A 68 0.65 10.26 6.72
N GLN A 69 1.48 10.08 5.69
CA GLN A 69 1.95 8.77 5.23
C GLN A 69 2.75 8.07 6.34
N ASP A 70 3.78 8.72 6.90
CA ASP A 70 4.67 8.17 7.92
C ASP A 70 3.89 7.85 9.21
N PHE A 71 3.05 8.78 9.65
CA PHE A 71 2.18 8.59 10.81
C PHE A 71 1.20 7.43 10.61
N GLY A 72 0.61 7.33 9.43
CA GLY A 72 -0.27 6.23 9.07
C GLY A 72 0.45 4.88 9.09
N LEU A 73 1.69 4.82 8.59
CA LEU A 73 2.52 3.61 8.61
C LEU A 73 2.88 3.21 10.06
N ILE A 74 3.27 4.17 10.90
CA ILE A 74 3.56 3.94 12.32
C ILE A 74 2.34 3.36 13.04
N LEU A 75 1.17 4.00 12.89
CA LEU A 75 -0.08 3.51 13.48
C LEU A 75 -0.43 2.11 12.99
N PHE A 76 -0.26 1.85 11.70
CA PHE A 76 -0.54 0.55 11.11
C PHE A 76 0.34 -0.55 11.74
N VAL A 77 1.66 -0.36 11.81
CA VAL A 77 2.60 -1.31 12.42
C VAL A 77 2.29 -1.52 13.90
N PHE A 78 1.99 -0.43 14.62
CA PHE A 78 1.61 -0.49 16.03
C PHE A 78 0.33 -1.32 16.25
N MET A 79 -0.70 -1.07 15.47
CA MET A 79 -1.98 -1.81 15.58
C MET A 79 -1.82 -3.30 15.26
N ILE A 80 -1.03 -3.64 14.25
CA ILE A 80 -0.68 -5.06 13.97
C ILE A 80 0.06 -5.67 15.16
N GLY A 81 1.03 -4.95 15.74
CA GLY A 81 1.76 -5.42 16.91
C GLY A 81 0.84 -5.71 18.10
N LEU A 82 -0.14 -4.83 18.36
CA LEU A 82 -1.15 -5.04 19.39
C LEU A 82 -2.06 -6.24 19.11
N GLN A 83 -2.43 -6.46 17.87
CA GLN A 83 -3.33 -7.55 17.46
C GLN A 83 -2.62 -8.91 17.52
N VAL A 84 -1.39 -8.99 17.03
CA VAL A 84 -0.65 -10.24 16.87
C VAL A 84 0.15 -10.60 18.15
N GLY A 85 0.62 -9.59 18.87
CA GLY A 85 1.52 -9.74 20.01
C GLY A 85 1.07 -10.75 21.08
N PRO A 86 -0.17 -10.70 21.57
CA PRO A 86 -0.64 -11.62 22.59
C PRO A 86 -0.59 -13.10 22.20
N GLY A 87 -0.85 -13.41 20.92
CA GLY A 87 -0.85 -14.78 20.40
C GLY A 87 0.48 -15.23 19.79
N PHE A 88 1.45 -14.33 19.66
CA PHE A 88 2.67 -14.58 18.91
C PHE A 88 3.45 -15.80 19.41
N PHE A 89 3.76 -15.82 20.72
CA PHE A 89 4.52 -16.93 21.32
C PHE A 89 3.74 -18.23 21.41
N GLU A 90 2.42 -18.18 21.51
CA GLU A 90 1.58 -19.39 21.51
C GLU A 90 1.51 -20.05 20.13
N SER A 91 1.58 -19.27 19.08
CA SER A 91 1.58 -19.79 17.70
C SER A 91 2.80 -20.68 17.39
N PHE A 92 3.92 -20.51 18.11
CA PHE A 92 5.08 -21.39 17.97
C PHE A 92 4.91 -22.76 18.66
N LYS A 93 4.02 -22.89 19.67
CA LYS A 93 3.91 -24.10 20.51
C LYS A 93 3.04 -25.22 19.89
N LYS A 94 2.11 -24.93 18.98
CA LYS A 94 1.12 -25.88 18.45
C LYS A 94 1.23 -26.09 16.94
N GLY A 95 2.40 -26.55 16.46
CA GLY A 95 2.60 -26.77 15.02
C GLY A 95 2.87 -25.48 14.22
N GLY A 96 2.91 -24.31 14.88
CA GLY A 96 3.15 -23.01 14.27
C GLY A 96 4.54 -22.90 13.64
N VAL A 97 5.52 -23.67 14.12
CA VAL A 97 6.86 -23.72 13.49
C VAL A 97 6.74 -24.20 12.03
N THR A 98 5.96 -25.25 11.78
CA THR A 98 5.75 -25.76 10.40
C THR A 98 5.08 -24.72 9.52
N LEU A 99 4.03 -24.04 10.02
CA LEU A 99 3.34 -22.99 9.27
C LEU A 99 4.25 -21.77 9.03
N ASN A 100 5.05 -21.38 10.02
CA ASN A 100 6.00 -20.28 9.87
C ASN A 100 7.11 -20.62 8.84
N MET A 101 7.61 -21.86 8.85
CA MET A 101 8.57 -22.33 7.86
C MET A 101 7.98 -22.33 6.45
N LEU A 102 6.71 -22.78 6.31
CA LEU A 102 6.00 -22.76 5.03
C LEU A 102 5.80 -21.33 4.54
N SER A 103 5.36 -20.41 5.42
CA SER A 103 5.19 -19.01 5.08
C SER A 103 6.52 -18.35 4.68
N ALA A 104 7.59 -18.60 5.43
CA ALA A 104 8.91 -18.08 5.10
C ALA A 104 9.41 -18.61 3.75
N SER A 105 9.20 -19.91 3.49
CA SER A 105 9.56 -20.53 2.21
C SER A 105 8.76 -19.92 1.05
N ALA A 106 7.46 -19.68 1.24
CA ALA A 106 6.62 -19.04 0.24
C ALA A 106 7.08 -17.58 -0.06
N ILE A 107 7.44 -16.82 0.96
CA ILE A 107 7.98 -15.46 0.79
C ILE A 107 9.29 -15.49 0.00
N LEU A 108 10.23 -16.36 0.39
CA LEU A 108 11.50 -16.51 -0.33
C LEU A 108 11.29 -16.93 -1.79
N LEU A 109 10.39 -17.87 -2.05
CA LEU A 109 10.05 -18.29 -3.40
C LEU A 109 9.46 -17.13 -4.22
N ASN A 110 8.55 -16.34 -3.66
CA ASN A 110 8.00 -15.15 -4.33
C ASN A 110 9.09 -14.15 -4.69
N ILE A 111 10.05 -13.90 -3.78
CA ILE A 111 11.21 -13.03 -4.06
C ILE A 111 12.07 -13.59 -5.19
N LEU A 112 12.36 -14.89 -5.20
CA LEU A 112 13.14 -15.51 -6.26
C LEU A 112 12.43 -15.43 -7.62
N VAL A 113 11.13 -15.68 -7.65
CA VAL A 113 10.31 -15.54 -8.87
C VAL A 113 10.30 -14.08 -9.33
N MET A 114 10.16 -13.12 -8.40
CA MET A 114 10.23 -11.70 -8.72
C MET A 114 11.57 -11.34 -9.41
N PHE A 115 12.70 -11.77 -8.84
CA PHE A 115 14.00 -11.51 -9.45
C PHE A 115 14.12 -12.20 -10.82
N GLY A 116 13.64 -13.43 -10.94
CA GLY A 116 13.60 -14.14 -12.24
C GLY A 116 12.81 -13.34 -13.28
N CYS A 117 11.61 -12.87 -12.95
CA CYS A 117 10.79 -12.06 -13.83
C CYS A 117 11.47 -10.70 -14.14
N TYR A 118 12.10 -10.07 -13.15
CA TYR A 118 12.80 -8.81 -13.33
C TYR A 118 13.92 -8.92 -14.39
N TYR A 119 14.76 -9.96 -14.29
CA TYR A 119 15.86 -10.15 -15.25
C TYR A 119 15.40 -10.64 -16.62
N LEU A 120 14.24 -11.32 -16.71
CA LEU A 120 13.73 -11.86 -17.97
C LEU A 120 12.89 -10.85 -18.77
N PHE A 121 12.14 -9.99 -18.10
CA PHE A 121 11.11 -9.16 -18.75
C PHE A 121 11.36 -7.66 -18.63
N PHE A 122 12.25 -7.21 -17.74
CA PHE A 122 12.49 -5.79 -17.51
C PHE A 122 13.89 -5.39 -17.95
N ASP A 123 14.01 -4.18 -18.48
CA ASP A 123 15.32 -3.56 -18.73
C ASP A 123 15.95 -3.14 -17.39
N THR A 124 16.97 -3.87 -17.00
CA THR A 124 17.70 -3.63 -15.73
C THR A 124 18.51 -2.33 -15.73
N SER A 125 18.72 -1.73 -16.89
CA SER A 125 19.42 -0.44 -17.02
C SER A 125 18.53 0.74 -16.59
N ASN A 126 17.21 0.55 -16.57
CA ASN A 126 16.29 1.61 -16.15
C ASN A 126 16.03 1.53 -14.63
N PRO A 127 16.48 2.54 -13.86
CA PRO A 127 16.36 2.52 -12.40
C PRO A 127 14.91 2.49 -11.90
N ASN A 128 13.94 2.95 -12.71
CA ASN A 128 12.52 2.94 -12.33
C ASN A 128 11.86 1.55 -12.40
N ASN A 129 12.48 0.59 -13.07
CA ASN A 129 11.90 -0.73 -13.24
C ASN A 129 11.97 -1.57 -11.95
N LEU A 130 13.00 -1.38 -11.12
CA LEU A 130 13.08 -2.10 -9.84
C LEU A 130 11.95 -1.70 -8.87
N PRO A 131 11.66 -0.42 -8.60
CA PRO A 131 10.50 -0.03 -7.81
C PRO A 131 9.18 -0.54 -8.38
N MET A 132 9.01 -0.48 -9.69
CA MET A 132 7.81 -1.00 -10.36
C MET A 132 7.64 -2.50 -10.14
N MET A 133 8.73 -3.27 -10.23
CA MET A 133 8.69 -4.71 -10.00
C MET A 133 8.41 -5.05 -8.52
N VAL A 134 8.99 -4.30 -7.58
CA VAL A 134 8.69 -4.43 -6.15
C VAL A 134 7.20 -4.17 -5.89
N GLY A 135 6.64 -3.11 -6.49
CA GLY A 135 5.20 -2.83 -6.43
C GLY A 135 4.37 -3.98 -6.99
N THR A 136 4.77 -4.53 -8.13
CA THR A 136 4.11 -5.68 -8.75
C THR A 136 4.10 -6.92 -7.83
N LEU A 137 5.21 -7.20 -7.15
CA LEU A 137 5.27 -8.28 -6.16
C LEU A 137 4.24 -8.08 -5.05
N TYR A 138 4.23 -6.90 -4.41
CA TYR A 138 3.30 -6.62 -3.32
C TYR A 138 1.84 -6.59 -3.77
N GLY A 139 1.58 -6.15 -5.01
CA GLY A 139 0.26 -6.22 -5.62
C GLY A 139 -0.20 -7.66 -5.84
N ALA A 140 0.64 -8.50 -6.42
CA ALA A 140 0.33 -9.90 -6.72
C ALA A 140 0.03 -10.73 -5.46
N VAL A 141 0.72 -10.44 -4.35
CA VAL A 141 0.45 -11.09 -3.03
C VAL A 141 -0.53 -10.31 -2.15
N THR A 142 -1.18 -9.29 -2.69
CA THR A 142 -2.16 -8.43 -1.99
C THR A 142 -1.66 -7.83 -0.67
N ASN A 143 -0.36 -7.53 -0.58
CA ASN A 143 0.30 -7.03 0.63
C ASN A 143 0.43 -5.50 0.60
N THR A 144 -0.66 -4.79 0.89
CA THR A 144 -0.68 -3.31 0.96
C THR A 144 0.27 -2.74 2.02
N PRO A 145 0.36 -3.32 3.24
CA PRO A 145 1.33 -2.86 4.23
C PRO A 145 2.78 -2.99 3.79
N GLY A 146 3.10 -4.09 3.11
CA GLY A 146 4.42 -4.31 2.54
C GLY A 146 4.79 -3.26 1.49
N LEU A 147 3.80 -2.79 0.72
CA LEU A 147 3.99 -1.69 -0.22
C LEU A 147 4.46 -0.41 0.49
N GLY A 148 3.83 -0.05 1.62
CA GLY A 148 4.23 1.11 2.42
C GLY A 148 5.66 0.98 2.94
N ALA A 149 5.99 -0.15 3.58
CA ALA A 149 7.34 -0.41 4.09
C ALA A 149 8.41 -0.44 2.97
N ALA A 150 8.06 -0.98 1.79
CA ALA A 150 8.97 -0.99 0.64
C ALA A 150 9.19 0.42 0.08
N ASN A 151 8.15 1.26 0.06
CA ASN A 151 8.29 2.65 -0.36
C ASN A 151 9.27 3.40 0.54
N GLU A 152 9.17 3.25 1.87
CA GLU A 152 10.13 3.83 2.83
C GLU A 152 11.55 3.30 2.62
N ALA A 153 11.71 1.99 2.44
CA ALA A 153 13.03 1.41 2.17
C ALA A 153 13.65 1.94 0.86
N LEU A 154 12.82 2.18 -0.15
CA LEU A 154 13.28 2.73 -1.44
C LEU A 154 13.72 4.18 -1.36
N LEU A 155 13.26 4.97 -0.39
CA LEU A 155 13.72 6.35 -0.18
C LEU A 155 15.23 6.43 0.10
N SER A 156 15.83 5.37 0.68
CA SER A 156 17.27 5.30 0.89
C SER A 156 18.06 5.21 -0.43
N VAL A 157 17.46 4.66 -1.48
CA VAL A 157 18.05 4.50 -2.82
C VAL A 157 17.56 5.58 -3.78
N PHE A 158 16.32 6.02 -3.62
CA PHE A 158 15.65 7.04 -4.42
C PHE A 158 15.18 8.20 -3.51
N PRO A 159 16.08 9.11 -3.07
CA PRO A 159 15.72 10.19 -2.12
C PRO A 159 14.61 11.12 -2.60
N ASN A 160 14.41 11.21 -3.92
CA ASN A 160 13.35 12.01 -4.54
C ASN A 160 12.02 11.25 -4.71
N GLY A 161 11.93 10.05 -4.15
CA GLY A 161 10.83 9.12 -4.25
C GLY A 161 10.99 8.08 -5.36
N ALA A 162 10.27 6.98 -5.24
CA ALA A 162 10.22 5.88 -6.21
C ALA A 162 8.85 5.87 -6.91
N PRO A 163 8.64 6.69 -7.96
CA PRO A 163 7.31 7.00 -8.51
C PRO A 163 6.59 5.78 -9.10
N SER A 164 7.29 4.73 -9.46
CA SER A 164 6.73 3.57 -10.15
C SER A 164 6.25 2.44 -9.23
N ILE A 165 6.52 2.50 -7.92
CA ILE A 165 6.14 1.42 -6.99
C ILE A 165 4.61 1.24 -6.90
N ALA A 166 3.86 2.33 -6.76
CA ALA A 166 2.40 2.30 -6.70
C ALA A 166 1.78 1.81 -8.03
N ASN A 167 2.38 2.18 -9.17
CA ASN A 167 1.91 1.75 -10.48
C ASN A 167 2.02 0.22 -10.65
N GLY A 168 3.16 -0.37 -10.26
CA GLY A 168 3.33 -1.82 -10.27
C GLY A 168 2.30 -2.52 -9.38
N TYR A 169 2.08 -1.99 -8.17
CA TYR A 169 1.09 -2.53 -7.24
C TYR A 169 -0.32 -2.53 -7.82
N VAL A 170 -0.78 -1.38 -8.35
CA VAL A 170 -2.14 -1.23 -8.87
C VAL A 170 -2.40 -2.13 -10.07
N CYS A 171 -1.41 -2.33 -10.94
CA CYS A 171 -1.52 -3.24 -12.07
C CYS A 171 -1.68 -4.71 -11.66
N ALA A 172 -0.96 -5.14 -10.63
CA ALA A 172 -0.94 -6.54 -10.20
C ALA A 172 -2.03 -6.91 -9.19
N TYR A 173 -2.45 -5.95 -8.35
CA TYR A 173 -3.38 -6.20 -7.25
C TYR A 173 -4.71 -6.84 -7.65
N PRO A 174 -5.43 -6.39 -8.71
CA PRO A 174 -6.70 -7.01 -9.09
C PRO A 174 -6.53 -8.48 -9.45
N LEU A 175 -5.44 -8.83 -10.12
CA LEU A 175 -5.12 -10.21 -10.47
C LEU A 175 -4.75 -11.04 -9.24
N GLY A 176 -4.03 -10.44 -8.28
CA GLY A 176 -3.74 -11.06 -6.98
C GLY A 176 -5.01 -11.42 -6.21
N VAL A 177 -5.98 -10.50 -6.15
CA VAL A 177 -7.28 -10.75 -5.47
C VAL A 177 -8.09 -11.87 -6.13
N VAL A 178 -8.03 -12.00 -7.46
CA VAL A 178 -8.74 -13.07 -8.19
C VAL A 178 -8.01 -14.40 -8.07
N GLY A 179 -6.68 -14.38 -7.91
CA GLY A 179 -5.82 -15.57 -7.88
C GLY A 179 -5.72 -16.24 -6.50
N ILE A 180 -6.09 -15.54 -5.44
CA ILE A 180 -6.12 -16.04 -4.06
C ILE A 180 -7.54 -16.48 -3.70
#